data_f1cf1918eb73f5c0246f16fc2d7dace7
#
_entry.id   f1cf1918eb73f5c0246f16fc2d7dace7
#
_cell.length_a   1.000
_cell.length_b   1.000
_cell.length_c   1.000
_cell.angle_alpha   90.00
_cell.angle_beta   90.00
_cell.angle_gamma   90.00
#
_symmetry.space_group_name_H-M   'P 1'
#
loop_
_entity.id
_entity.type
_entity.pdbx_description
1 polymer ?
#
loop_
_entity_poly.entity_id
_entity_poly.type
_entity_poly.pdbx_seq_one_letter_code
_entity_poly.pdbx_strand_id
1 'polypeptide(L)'
;FLDMDSPLVVSLHIQSLDQVKAIKTIKRKITDLDKSKIEEQRRAVRAGYDMEILPSDLATYGSEAKKLLQDLQSRNERMFLVTFLVLNTGATQRQLENNVFQASGIAQKYNCQLTRLDFQQEEGLMSSLPLGKNLIEIQRGLTTSSTAIFVPFTTQVRP
;
A
#
# COMPACT_ATOMS: atom_id res chain seq x y z
N PHE A 1 2.34 14.44 -8.29
CA PHE A 1 3.57 14.15 -9.08
C PHE A 1 3.55 14.79 -10.45
N LEU A 2 2.40 14.87 -11.13
CA LEU A 2 2.30 15.44 -12.51
C LEU A 2 2.68 16.93 -12.59
N ASP A 3 2.66 17.64 -11.47
CA ASP A 3 3.01 19.08 -11.40
C ASP A 3 4.47 19.32 -11.01
N MET A 4 5.31 18.29 -10.97
CA MET A 4 6.74 18.44 -10.74
C MET A 4 7.44 18.95 -12.00
N ASP A 5 8.34 19.93 -11.83
CA ASP A 5 9.17 20.46 -12.92
C ASP A 5 10.32 19.52 -13.32
N SER A 6 10.57 18.49 -12.51
CA SER A 6 11.63 17.51 -12.76
C SER A 6 11.11 16.30 -13.52
N PRO A 7 11.92 15.73 -14.43
CA PRO A 7 11.55 14.51 -15.12
C PRO A 7 11.44 13.35 -14.11
N LEU A 8 10.29 12.72 -14.10
CA LEU A 8 10.04 11.51 -13.30
C LEU A 8 9.21 10.51 -14.09
N VAL A 9 9.33 9.25 -13.75
CA VAL A 9 8.48 8.18 -14.29
C VAL A 9 7.69 7.56 -13.14
N VAL A 10 6.38 7.46 -13.31
CA VAL A 10 5.51 6.75 -12.38
C VAL A 10 5.09 5.43 -13.02
N SER A 11 5.39 4.32 -12.34
CA SER A 11 5.03 2.98 -12.78
C SER A 11 4.12 2.33 -11.75
N LEU A 12 3.04 1.73 -12.25
CA LEU A 12 2.06 1.04 -11.44
C LEU A 12 1.96 -0.41 -11.90
N HIS A 13 2.35 -1.34 -11.02
CA HIS A 13 2.16 -2.76 -11.24
C HIS A 13 0.93 -3.24 -10.50
N ILE A 14 -0.01 -3.82 -11.24
CA ILE A 14 -1.26 -4.33 -10.69
C ILE A 14 -1.35 -5.80 -11.04
N GLN A 15 -1.33 -6.66 -10.02
CA GLN A 15 -1.46 -8.09 -10.16
C GLN A 15 -2.75 -8.56 -9.50
N SER A 16 -3.60 -9.25 -10.24
CA SER A 16 -4.82 -9.84 -9.65
C SER A 16 -4.45 -10.99 -8.71
N LEU A 17 -5.06 -11.00 -7.53
CA LEU A 17 -4.95 -12.09 -6.59
C LEU A 17 -6.13 -13.05 -6.78
N ASP A 18 -5.85 -14.36 -6.75
CA ASP A 18 -6.89 -15.38 -6.77
C ASP A 18 -7.88 -15.17 -5.61
N GLN A 19 -9.19 -15.17 -5.92
CA GLN A 19 -10.26 -14.84 -4.97
C GLN A 19 -10.25 -15.79 -3.76
N VAL A 20 -10.04 -17.08 -4.00
CA VAL A 20 -10.05 -18.10 -2.93
C VAL A 20 -8.83 -17.88 -2.01
N LYS A 21 -7.66 -17.60 -2.59
CA LYS A 21 -6.45 -17.29 -1.82
C LYS A 21 -6.60 -15.99 -1.04
N ALA A 22 -7.19 -14.95 -1.62
CA ALA A 22 -7.46 -13.68 -0.96
C ALA A 22 -8.34 -13.88 0.28
N ILE A 23 -9.49 -14.53 0.11
CA ILE A 23 -10.44 -14.82 1.20
C ILE A 23 -9.77 -15.65 2.29
N LYS A 24 -9.01 -16.69 1.93
CA LYS A 24 -8.29 -17.54 2.90
C LYS A 24 -7.26 -16.74 3.70
N THR A 25 -6.52 -15.86 3.04
CA THR A 25 -5.52 -15.02 3.70
C THR A 25 -6.14 -14.05 4.69
N ILE A 26 -7.26 -13.39 4.29
CA ILE A 26 -7.97 -12.46 5.19
C ILE A 26 -8.59 -13.20 6.37
N LYS A 27 -9.23 -14.35 6.16
CA LYS A 27 -9.75 -15.17 7.26
C LYS A 27 -8.68 -15.54 8.27
N ARG A 28 -7.49 -15.92 7.80
CA ARG A 28 -6.35 -16.22 8.68
C ARG A 28 -5.92 -14.98 9.46
N LYS A 29 -5.82 -13.81 8.80
CA LYS A 29 -5.49 -12.54 9.47
C LYS A 29 -6.52 -12.16 10.53
N ILE A 30 -7.82 -12.33 10.26
CA ILE A 30 -8.88 -12.10 11.27
C ILE A 30 -8.68 -13.02 12.47
N THR A 31 -8.40 -14.30 12.24
CA THR A 31 -8.13 -15.26 13.34
C THR A 31 -6.91 -14.85 14.16
N ASP A 32 -5.85 -14.40 13.52
CA ASP A 32 -4.64 -13.95 14.21
C ASP A 32 -4.90 -12.65 15.02
N LEU A 33 -5.68 -11.71 14.49
CA LEU A 33 -6.12 -10.51 15.22
C LEU A 33 -7.00 -10.84 16.42
N ASP A 34 -7.94 -11.79 16.27
CA ASP A 34 -8.80 -12.23 17.37
C ASP A 34 -7.98 -12.93 18.47
N LYS A 35 -6.95 -13.73 18.11
CA LYS A 35 -6.00 -14.31 19.09
C LYS A 35 -5.22 -13.22 19.82
N SER A 36 -4.65 -12.25 19.08
CA SER A 36 -3.91 -11.13 19.69
C SER A 36 -4.80 -10.33 20.64
N LYS A 37 -6.07 -10.12 20.27
CA LYS A 37 -7.05 -9.48 21.14
C LYS A 37 -7.25 -10.24 22.46
N ILE A 38 -7.42 -11.56 22.39
CA ILE A 38 -7.58 -12.42 23.58
C ILE A 38 -6.32 -12.38 24.45
N GLU A 39 -5.12 -12.40 23.85
CA GLU A 39 -3.88 -12.33 24.58
C GLU A 39 -3.70 -11.00 25.31
N GLU A 40 -4.01 -9.88 24.66
CA GLU A 40 -3.96 -8.55 25.30
C GLU A 40 -5.00 -8.43 26.44
N GLN A 41 -6.21 -8.95 26.26
CA GLN A 41 -7.21 -8.99 27.31
C GLN A 41 -6.71 -9.82 28.54
N ARG A 42 -6.09 -10.97 28.30
CA ARG A 42 -5.52 -11.79 29.37
C ARG A 42 -4.37 -11.08 30.10
N ARG A 43 -3.55 -10.31 29.36
CA ARG A 43 -2.48 -9.49 29.97
C ARG A 43 -3.06 -8.37 30.83
N ALA A 44 -4.08 -7.67 30.32
CA ALA A 44 -4.75 -6.59 31.05
C ALA A 44 -5.33 -7.11 32.39
N VAL A 45 -6.06 -8.22 32.35
CA VAL A 45 -6.62 -8.86 33.54
C VAL A 45 -5.55 -9.26 34.57
N ARG A 46 -4.42 -9.84 34.09
CA ARG A 46 -3.31 -10.19 34.98
C ARG A 46 -2.64 -8.96 35.60
N ALA A 47 -2.66 -7.83 34.93
CA ALA A 47 -2.13 -6.56 35.39
C ALA A 47 -3.13 -5.76 36.25
N GLY A 48 -4.35 -6.29 36.51
CA GLY A 48 -5.38 -5.64 37.30
C GLY A 48 -6.15 -4.53 36.60
N TYR A 49 -6.06 -4.46 35.25
CA TYR A 49 -6.82 -3.54 34.42
C TYR A 49 -8.14 -4.15 33.95
N ASP A 50 -9.10 -3.27 33.63
CA ASP A 50 -10.42 -3.69 33.16
C ASP A 50 -10.33 -4.35 31.77
N MET A 51 -11.15 -5.37 31.53
CA MET A 51 -11.19 -6.12 30.26
C MET A 51 -11.53 -5.27 29.04
N GLU A 52 -12.09 -4.08 29.23
CA GLU A 52 -12.50 -3.18 28.13
C GLU A 52 -11.35 -2.34 27.57
N ILE A 53 -10.18 -2.29 28.23
CA ILE A 53 -9.01 -1.53 27.75
C ILE A 53 -8.27 -2.36 26.70
N LEU A 54 -8.85 -2.39 25.49
CA LEU A 54 -8.15 -2.90 24.31
C LEU A 54 -7.41 -1.76 23.62
N PRO A 55 -6.22 -1.99 23.07
CA PRO A 55 -5.61 -1.06 22.14
C PRO A 55 -6.62 -0.77 21.02
N SER A 56 -6.96 0.50 20.84
CA SER A 56 -7.93 0.98 19.83
C SER A 56 -7.63 0.44 18.43
N ASP A 57 -6.35 0.25 18.13
CA ASP A 57 -5.85 -0.22 16.84
C ASP A 57 -6.28 -1.66 16.54
N LEU A 58 -6.23 -2.58 17.53
CA LEU A 58 -6.66 -3.97 17.33
C LEU A 58 -8.17 -4.09 17.08
N ALA A 59 -8.97 -3.25 17.74
CA ALA A 59 -10.41 -3.22 17.52
C ALA A 59 -10.72 -2.70 16.11
N THR A 60 -10.06 -1.63 15.69
CA THR A 60 -10.22 -1.02 14.37
C THR A 60 -9.79 -1.98 13.27
N TYR A 61 -8.59 -2.54 13.33
CA TYR A 61 -8.09 -3.50 12.33
C TYR A 61 -8.96 -4.75 12.23
N GLY A 62 -9.48 -5.23 13.35
CA GLY A 62 -10.41 -6.38 13.36
C GLY A 62 -11.71 -6.07 12.63
N SER A 63 -12.30 -4.89 12.84
CA SER A 63 -13.53 -4.45 12.17
C SER A 63 -13.31 -4.22 10.67
N GLU A 64 -12.22 -3.57 10.29
CA GLU A 64 -11.85 -3.35 8.89
C GLU A 64 -11.59 -4.65 8.14
N ALA A 65 -10.89 -5.61 8.76
CA ALA A 65 -10.65 -6.91 8.15
C ALA A 65 -11.95 -7.71 7.92
N LYS A 66 -12.90 -7.64 8.85
CA LYS A 66 -14.23 -8.26 8.70
C LYS A 66 -15.05 -7.59 7.60
N LYS A 67 -15.03 -6.26 7.52
CA LYS A 67 -15.67 -5.50 6.44
C LYS A 67 -15.08 -5.85 5.08
N LEU A 68 -13.75 -5.88 4.97
CA LEU A 68 -13.07 -6.29 3.74
C LEU A 68 -13.46 -7.72 3.33
N LEU A 69 -13.53 -8.66 4.27
CA LEU A 69 -13.99 -10.02 4.00
C LEU A 69 -15.42 -10.03 3.44
N GLN A 70 -16.32 -9.24 4.02
CA GLN A 70 -17.70 -9.11 3.55
C GLN A 70 -17.76 -8.52 2.14
N ASP A 71 -16.98 -7.47 1.85
CA ASP A 71 -16.94 -6.84 0.53
C ASP A 71 -16.45 -7.82 -0.55
N LEU A 72 -15.44 -8.66 -0.23
CA LEU A 72 -14.95 -9.69 -1.14
C LEU A 72 -15.94 -10.84 -1.37
N GLN A 73 -16.81 -11.13 -0.40
CA GLN A 73 -17.77 -12.22 -0.50
C GLN A 73 -19.12 -11.81 -1.09
N SER A 74 -19.58 -10.58 -0.84
CA SER A 74 -20.93 -10.14 -1.15
C SER A 74 -21.03 -9.04 -2.21
N ARG A 75 -19.96 -8.25 -2.41
CA ARG A 75 -20.00 -7.07 -3.30
C ARG A 75 -19.21 -7.24 -4.60
N ASN A 76 -18.83 -8.46 -4.94
CA ASN A 76 -18.04 -8.76 -6.15
C ASN A 76 -16.70 -8.01 -6.22
N GLU A 77 -16.20 -7.52 -5.07
CA GLU A 77 -14.87 -6.93 -4.97
C GLU A 77 -13.80 -8.00 -5.13
N ARG A 78 -12.68 -7.63 -5.76
CA ARG A 78 -11.50 -8.48 -5.90
C ARG A 78 -10.30 -7.81 -5.25
N MET A 79 -9.30 -8.59 -4.88
CA MET A 79 -8.02 -8.09 -4.40
C MET A 79 -6.98 -8.07 -5.49
N PHE A 80 -6.21 -7.00 -5.48
CA PHE A 80 -5.03 -6.81 -6.30
C PHE A 80 -3.83 -6.54 -5.42
N LEU A 81 -2.67 -7.04 -5.83
CA LEU A 81 -1.38 -6.64 -5.28
C LEU A 81 -0.84 -5.50 -6.15
N VAL A 82 -0.60 -4.37 -5.53
CA VAL A 82 -0.22 -3.15 -6.22
C VAL A 82 1.15 -2.70 -5.72
N THR A 83 2.07 -2.44 -6.66
CA THR A 83 3.34 -1.77 -6.43
C THR A 83 3.32 -0.45 -7.17
N PHE A 84 3.55 0.65 -6.44
CA PHE A 84 3.67 1.99 -6.99
C PHE A 84 5.13 2.42 -6.92
N LEU A 85 5.73 2.72 -8.07
CA LEU A 85 7.12 3.13 -8.17
C LEU A 85 7.22 4.54 -8.75
N VAL A 86 8.13 5.31 -8.20
CA VAL A 86 8.51 6.65 -8.69
C VAL A 86 9.99 6.65 -9.00
N LEU A 87 10.33 6.69 -10.29
CA LEU A 87 11.71 6.82 -10.75
C LEU A 87 12.03 8.30 -10.91
N ASN A 88 12.97 8.79 -10.12
CA ASN A 88 13.51 10.13 -10.24
C ASN A 88 14.84 10.08 -10.97
N THR A 89 15.12 11.10 -11.79
CA THR A 89 16.37 11.26 -12.50
C THR A 89 16.97 12.63 -12.23
N GLY A 90 18.27 12.78 -12.38
CA GLY A 90 18.96 14.06 -12.22
C GLY A 90 20.30 14.05 -12.94
N ALA A 91 20.71 15.17 -13.52
CA ALA A 91 22.02 15.32 -14.19
C ALA A 91 23.18 15.29 -13.19
N THR A 92 22.92 15.65 -11.93
CA THR A 92 23.89 15.61 -10.84
C THR A 92 23.25 14.94 -9.62
N GLN A 93 24.09 14.41 -8.73
CA GLN A 93 23.61 13.80 -7.48
C GLN A 93 22.77 14.80 -6.65
N ARG A 94 23.22 16.04 -6.54
CA ARG A 94 22.50 17.10 -5.81
C ARG A 94 21.11 17.35 -6.41
N GLN A 95 21.01 17.37 -7.73
CA GLN A 95 19.70 17.52 -8.40
C GLN A 95 18.81 16.32 -8.14
N LEU A 96 19.35 15.10 -8.22
CA LEU A 96 18.60 13.88 -7.91
C LEU A 96 18.07 13.89 -6.47
N GLU A 97 18.90 14.25 -5.50
CA GLU A 97 18.49 14.34 -4.10
C GLU A 97 17.37 15.37 -3.88
N ASN A 98 17.45 16.53 -4.55
CA ASN A 98 16.40 17.54 -4.51
C ASN A 98 15.09 17.02 -5.12
N ASN A 99 15.15 16.32 -6.25
CA ASN A 99 13.98 15.73 -6.91
C ASN A 99 13.30 14.67 -6.02
N VAL A 100 14.09 13.82 -5.39
CA VAL A 100 13.61 12.81 -4.42
C VAL A 100 12.97 13.49 -3.20
N PHE A 101 13.57 14.56 -2.69
CA PHE A 101 13.00 15.32 -1.58
C PHE A 101 11.66 15.96 -1.94
N GLN A 102 11.53 16.57 -3.12
CA GLN A 102 10.28 17.13 -3.62
C GLN A 102 9.20 16.06 -3.79
N ALA A 103 9.54 14.92 -4.41
CA ALA A 103 8.62 13.79 -4.56
C ALA A 103 8.12 13.28 -3.22
N SER A 104 9.01 13.14 -2.23
CA SER A 104 8.66 12.72 -0.87
C SER A 104 7.75 13.73 -0.17
N GLY A 105 8.01 15.04 -0.34
CA GLY A 105 7.16 16.11 0.21
C GLY A 105 5.75 16.10 -0.38
N ILE A 106 5.62 15.85 -1.69
CA ILE A 106 4.31 15.70 -2.35
C ILE A 106 3.57 14.48 -1.79
N ALA A 107 4.24 13.34 -1.65
CA ALA A 107 3.62 12.13 -1.08
C ALA A 107 3.12 12.38 0.34
N GLN A 108 3.93 13.01 1.19
CA GLN A 108 3.56 13.33 2.57
C GLN A 108 2.35 14.26 2.68
N LYS A 109 2.22 15.23 1.76
CA LYS A 109 1.04 16.10 1.69
C LYS A 109 -0.28 15.31 1.54
N TYR A 110 -0.22 14.14 0.92
CA TYR A 110 -1.35 13.24 0.73
C TYR A 110 -1.34 12.03 1.65
N ASN A 111 -0.65 12.12 2.79
CA ASN A 111 -0.50 11.04 3.78
C ASN A 111 0.08 9.74 3.20
N CYS A 112 0.90 9.85 2.15
CA CYS A 112 1.62 8.74 1.55
C CYS A 112 3.10 8.83 1.93
N GLN A 113 3.73 7.69 2.16
CA GLN A 113 5.16 7.61 2.41
C GLN A 113 5.84 6.93 1.22
N LEU A 114 6.87 7.58 0.67
CA LEU A 114 7.76 6.95 -0.30
C LEU A 114 8.96 6.36 0.45
N THR A 115 9.25 5.09 0.16
CA THR A 115 10.43 4.40 0.67
C THR A 115 11.48 4.37 -0.43
N ARG A 116 12.67 4.85 -0.13
CA ARG A 116 13.80 4.77 -1.05
C ARG A 116 14.26 3.31 -1.18
N LEU A 117 14.52 2.88 -2.41
CA LEU A 117 15.02 1.53 -2.69
C LEU A 117 16.55 1.51 -2.59
N ASP A 118 17.08 1.55 -1.36
CA ASP A 118 18.52 1.45 -1.14
C ASP A 118 18.98 0.01 -1.40
N PHE A 119 20.05 -0.15 -2.19
CA PHE A 119 20.60 -1.43 -2.66
C PHE A 119 19.67 -2.26 -3.56
N GLN A 120 18.56 -1.69 -4.02
CA GLN A 120 17.61 -2.29 -4.96
C GLN A 120 17.35 -1.36 -6.16
N GLN A 121 18.30 -0.50 -6.49
CA GLN A 121 18.15 0.50 -7.55
C GLN A 121 18.01 -0.15 -8.92
N GLU A 122 18.72 -1.25 -9.17
CA GLU A 122 18.66 -2.01 -10.43
C GLU A 122 17.27 -2.64 -10.60
N GLU A 123 16.78 -3.35 -9.59
CA GLU A 123 15.44 -3.94 -9.58
C GLU A 123 14.36 -2.87 -9.71
N GLY A 124 14.53 -1.73 -9.05
CA GLY A 124 13.65 -0.57 -9.15
C GLY A 124 13.62 0.02 -10.54
N LEU A 125 14.79 0.21 -11.16
CA LEU A 125 14.90 0.70 -12.54
C LEU A 125 14.24 -0.28 -13.52
N MET A 126 14.57 -1.56 -13.45
CA MET A 126 14.00 -2.57 -14.32
C MET A 126 12.49 -2.69 -14.19
N SER A 127 11.97 -2.53 -12.95
CA SER A 127 10.53 -2.52 -12.69
C SER A 127 9.86 -1.22 -13.16
N SER A 128 10.59 -0.12 -13.29
CA SER A 128 10.06 1.14 -13.80
C SER A 128 9.97 1.20 -15.32
N LEU A 129 10.64 0.31 -16.03
CA LEU A 129 10.58 0.22 -17.48
C LEU A 129 9.31 -0.54 -17.91
N PRO A 130 8.74 -0.25 -19.12
CA PRO A 130 7.52 -0.88 -19.62
C PRO A 130 7.75 -2.32 -20.11
N LEU A 131 8.46 -3.13 -19.32
CA LEU A 131 8.79 -4.53 -19.64
C LEU A 131 7.78 -5.53 -19.04
N GLY A 132 6.78 -5.06 -18.33
CA GLY A 132 5.78 -5.91 -17.69
C GLY A 132 6.31 -6.77 -16.54
N LYS A 133 7.51 -6.46 -16.00
CA LYS A 133 8.12 -7.18 -14.87
C LYS A 133 8.14 -6.29 -13.63
N ASN A 134 7.72 -6.84 -12.51
CA ASN A 134 7.91 -6.25 -11.19
C ASN A 134 8.91 -7.11 -10.40
N LEU A 135 10.08 -6.56 -10.12
CA LEU A 135 11.13 -7.21 -9.33
C LEU A 135 11.11 -6.73 -7.87
N ILE A 136 10.22 -5.80 -7.55
CA ILE A 136 10.08 -5.23 -6.21
C ILE A 136 8.99 -6.00 -5.47
N GLU A 137 9.35 -6.62 -4.35
CA GLU A 137 8.42 -7.40 -3.51
C GLU A 137 7.51 -6.54 -2.61
N ILE A 138 7.72 -5.22 -2.59
CA ILE A 138 6.89 -4.29 -1.81
C ILE A 138 5.55 -4.13 -2.51
N GLN A 139 4.55 -4.85 -2.02
CA GLN A 139 3.20 -4.90 -2.60
C GLN A 139 2.16 -4.52 -1.55
N ARG A 140 1.15 -3.77 -1.97
CA ARG A 140 0.00 -3.44 -1.14
C ARG A 140 -1.27 -4.10 -1.69
N GLY A 141 -2.02 -4.77 -0.83
CA GLY A 141 -3.33 -5.31 -1.19
C GLY A 141 -4.36 -4.19 -1.29
N LEU A 142 -4.98 -4.03 -2.45
CA LEU A 142 -6.06 -3.08 -2.71
C LEU A 142 -7.27 -3.81 -3.28
N THR A 143 -8.48 -3.27 -3.02
CA THR A 143 -9.73 -3.76 -3.61
C THR A 143 -9.92 -3.21 -5.02
N THR A 144 -10.89 -3.75 -5.77
CA THR A 144 -11.26 -3.25 -7.11
C THR A 144 -11.55 -1.76 -7.08
N SER A 145 -12.39 -1.30 -6.14
CA SER A 145 -12.76 0.12 -6.01
C SER A 145 -11.56 1.01 -5.70
N SER A 146 -10.67 0.58 -4.81
CA SER A 146 -9.45 1.33 -4.50
C SER A 146 -8.44 1.34 -5.65
N THR A 147 -8.34 0.25 -6.42
CA THR A 147 -7.44 0.16 -7.56
C THR A 147 -7.93 0.99 -8.75
N ALA A 148 -9.25 1.11 -8.94
CA ALA A 148 -9.85 1.89 -10.02
C ALA A 148 -9.50 3.39 -9.94
N ILE A 149 -9.19 3.91 -8.75
CA ILE A 149 -8.78 5.32 -8.56
C ILE A 149 -7.47 5.64 -9.31
N PHE A 150 -6.60 4.66 -9.51
CA PHE A 150 -5.32 4.87 -10.20
C PHE A 150 -5.47 4.98 -11.73
N VAL A 151 -6.63 4.71 -12.30
CA VAL A 151 -6.85 4.88 -13.74
C VAL A 151 -6.95 6.38 -14.04
N PRO A 152 -5.99 6.95 -14.80
CA PRO A 152 -5.99 8.37 -15.08
C PRO A 152 -7.04 8.69 -16.16
N PHE A 153 -8.18 9.21 -15.74
CA PHE A 153 -9.20 9.74 -16.65
C PHE A 153 -8.99 11.24 -16.95
N THR A 154 -7.76 11.71 -16.88
CA THR A 154 -7.49 13.13 -17.12
C THR A 154 -7.26 13.41 -18.61
N THR A 155 -8.08 14.30 -19.17
CA THR A 155 -7.92 14.88 -20.49
C THR A 155 -7.11 16.20 -20.45
N GLN A 156 -6.28 16.40 -19.42
CA GLN A 156 -5.43 17.60 -19.37
C GLN A 156 -4.39 17.55 -20.48
N VAL A 157 -4.74 18.17 -21.59
CA VAL A 157 -3.76 18.63 -22.58
C VAL A 157 -3.10 19.85 -21.95
N ARG A 158 -1.83 19.76 -21.59
CA ARG A 158 -1.04 20.97 -21.25
C ARG A 158 -0.95 21.82 -22.51
N PRO A 159 -1.26 23.13 -22.44
CA PRO A 159 -1.02 24.06 -23.50
C PRO A 159 0.46 24.19 -23.83
#